data_050eb341aeac573bee498862799d476e
#
_entry.id   050eb341aeac573bee498862799d476e
#
_cell.length_a   1.000
_cell.length_b   1.000
_cell.length_c   1.000
_cell.angle_alpha   90.00
_cell.angle_beta   90.00
_cell.angle_gamma   90.00
#
_symmetry.space_group_name_H-M   'P 1'
#
loop_
_entity.id
_entity.type
_entity.pdbx_description
1 polymer ?
#
loop_
_entity_poly.entity_id
_entity_poly.type
_entity_poly.pdbx_seq_one_letter_code
_entity_poly.pdbx_strand_id
1 'polypeptide(L)'
;MQIPQWSDLAPWTKGSAAQYAPLAHDSDTDEVESGLLSTEKRLPSATARGPITNKIVATFLALLQQLWMATRPVILSPHGKRKLHPTSWLDGVRGLAAFFVFFSHGIDVRWSMSRGGWTHGDFFLRMPIFRIFYSGPGMVSVFFIVSGYAISYKPLLLARAREQSKVFDCLVSSTFRRGVRLYFPCAAFVIIGALIKYCHLEYRPKKTDPRAESLLSTIWWMVQVIIPGLNPLTLDRRWMNSTFKDFEPVMWTIPVEFRGSVCVFILILVVAKASRAMRLGALIVSLAYLTCVGQWDIFLFVMGTFACEIHHRRQLPTHDEHETKTTNVFSRVVRSIGLFLALLPITFLLSQPETMWKNGDVWLYDWLAAHTPGAWANNMEAGSLWRCAAAVSLIFLVEYSSTLQKFFMSRPIQYLGDISFMLYLLHPWLLSTIGKRLVHIIFPLTDKLGWGMISETIGVVILLICFMPILFWGSEIATKFIDRKGVDFARWAEDRFYGVQRPIGPPKAS
;
A
#
# COMPACT_ATOMS: atom_id res chain seq x y z
N MET A 1 7.49 7.03 59.59
CA MET A 1 7.37 6.29 58.32
C MET A 1 7.35 7.32 57.18
N GLN A 2 8.50 7.57 56.61
CA GLN A 2 8.66 8.50 55.47
C GLN A 2 8.41 7.74 54.21
N ILE A 3 7.54 8.28 53.32
CA ILE A 3 7.23 7.75 52.01
C ILE A 3 8.40 8.12 51.09
N PRO A 4 9.04 7.18 50.36
CA PRO A 4 10.12 7.50 49.44
C PRO A 4 9.58 8.32 48.26
N GLN A 5 10.34 9.36 47.88
CA GLN A 5 10.02 10.17 46.71
C GLN A 5 10.33 9.44 45.41
N TRP A 6 9.52 9.69 44.40
CA TRP A 6 9.56 9.06 43.05
C TRP A 6 10.85 9.29 42.25
N SER A 7 11.79 10.09 42.78
CA SER A 7 13.10 10.37 42.14
C SER A 7 14.11 9.22 42.22
N ASP A 8 13.89 8.24 43.11
CA ASP A 8 14.89 7.20 43.40
C ASP A 8 14.68 5.87 42.67
N LEU A 9 13.68 5.80 41.83
CA LEU A 9 13.32 4.57 41.06
C LEU A 9 13.53 4.67 39.55
N ALA A 10 14.34 5.57 39.04
CA ALA A 10 14.48 5.79 37.60
C ALA A 10 15.89 5.65 37.02
N PRO A 11 16.44 4.45 36.81
CA PRO A 11 17.48 4.25 35.80
C PRO A 11 16.94 3.97 34.38
N TRP A 12 15.62 3.84 34.19
CA TRP A 12 15.01 3.26 32.96
C TRP A 12 14.50 4.27 31.94
N THR A 13 14.50 5.56 32.22
CA THR A 13 13.82 6.56 31.37
C THR A 13 14.71 7.23 30.33
N LYS A 14 16.00 6.95 30.25
CA LYS A 14 16.90 7.60 29.27
C LYS A 14 17.29 6.77 28.05
N GLY A 15 16.90 5.50 27.96
CA GLY A 15 17.36 4.60 26.89
C GLY A 15 16.30 4.13 25.88
N SER A 16 15.00 4.24 26.15
CA SER A 16 13.99 3.57 25.33
C SER A 16 13.12 4.47 24.46
N ALA A 17 13.10 5.77 24.69
CA ALA A 17 12.28 6.69 23.89
C ALA A 17 12.84 6.97 22.48
N ALA A 18 14.13 6.74 22.26
CA ALA A 18 14.78 6.94 20.96
C ALA A 18 14.64 5.76 19.99
N GLN A 19 14.12 4.61 20.45
CA GLN A 19 14.07 3.37 19.66
C GLN A 19 12.74 3.14 18.95
N TYR A 20 11.70 3.93 19.23
CA TYR A 20 10.35 3.74 18.68
C TYR A 20 9.87 4.99 17.92
N ALA A 21 10.57 5.33 16.85
CA ALA A 21 10.04 6.29 15.88
C ALA A 21 8.96 5.61 15.01
N PRO A 22 7.86 6.34 14.67
CA PRO A 22 6.73 5.74 13.98
C PRO A 22 7.05 5.44 12.52
N LEU A 23 6.18 4.63 11.92
CA LEU A 23 6.01 4.43 10.46
C LEU A 23 5.76 5.75 9.68
N ALA A 24 6.49 6.79 10.00
CA ALA A 24 6.74 7.91 9.13
C ALA A 24 8.04 7.57 8.40
N HIS A 25 8.06 7.70 7.10
CA HIS A 25 9.29 7.74 6.33
C HIS A 25 10.28 8.63 7.09
N ASP A 26 11.24 8.01 7.76
CA ASP A 26 12.25 8.73 8.51
C ASP A 26 13.14 9.48 7.52
N SER A 27 13.38 10.72 7.84
CA SER A 27 14.30 11.63 7.14
C SER A 27 15.76 11.14 7.04
N ASP A 28 16.07 9.95 7.60
CA ASP A 28 17.42 9.39 7.60
C ASP A 28 17.87 8.80 6.24
N THR A 29 16.94 8.63 5.29
CA THR A 29 17.35 8.31 3.90
C THR A 29 17.92 9.54 3.17
N ASP A 30 17.60 10.74 3.65
CA ASP A 30 18.12 11.98 3.07
C ASP A 30 19.58 12.26 3.46
N GLU A 31 20.05 11.74 4.61
CA GLU A 31 21.45 11.90 4.99
C GLU A 31 22.42 11.07 4.13
N VAL A 32 22.01 9.91 3.66
CA VAL A 32 22.85 9.08 2.77
C VAL A 32 22.89 9.66 1.35
N GLU A 33 21.77 10.23 0.86
CA GLU A 33 21.76 10.94 -0.43
C GLU A 33 22.46 12.30 -0.38
N SER A 34 22.44 13.01 0.76
CA SER A 34 23.15 14.29 0.90
C SER A 34 24.67 14.12 1.02
N GLY A 35 25.13 13.00 1.59
CA GLY A 35 26.57 12.65 1.65
C GLY A 35 27.17 12.32 0.28
N LEU A 36 26.37 11.75 -0.64
CA LEU A 36 26.80 11.44 -2.01
C LEU A 36 26.81 12.68 -2.93
N LEU A 37 26.00 13.70 -2.64
CA LEU A 37 25.95 14.95 -3.40
C LEU A 37 27.10 15.92 -3.02
N SER A 38 27.69 15.76 -1.82
CA SER A 38 28.76 16.65 -1.34
C SER A 38 30.17 16.27 -1.84
N THR A 39 30.37 15.04 -2.34
CA THR A 39 31.69 14.55 -2.80
C THR A 39 31.97 14.81 -4.28
N GLU A 40 30.97 15.27 -5.06
CA GLU A 40 31.17 15.52 -6.51
C GLU A 40 31.22 17.02 -6.91
N LYS A 41 31.37 17.95 -5.99
CA LYS A 41 31.59 19.36 -6.32
C LYS A 41 33.09 19.71 -6.37
N ARG A 42 33.84 19.11 -7.29
CA ARG A 42 35.02 19.73 -7.91
C ARG A 42 34.79 19.81 -9.40
N LEU A 43 34.13 20.90 -9.82
CA LEU A 43 34.19 21.37 -11.19
C LEU A 43 35.61 21.91 -11.44
N PRO A 44 36.33 21.46 -12.48
CA PRO A 44 37.55 22.13 -12.91
C PRO A 44 37.16 23.53 -13.40
N SER A 45 37.90 24.52 -12.96
CA SER A 45 37.84 25.88 -13.47
C SER A 45 38.13 25.87 -14.99
N ALA A 46 37.11 25.93 -15.80
CA ALA A 46 37.26 26.03 -17.25
C ALA A 46 37.28 27.51 -17.67
N THR A 47 38.45 28.11 -17.62
CA THR A 47 38.78 29.27 -18.45
C THR A 47 39.08 28.73 -19.84
N ALA A 48 38.05 28.56 -20.69
CA ALA A 48 38.20 28.44 -22.13
C ALA A 48 36.98 29.08 -22.80
N ARG A 49 37.21 30.20 -23.48
CA ARG A 49 36.24 30.86 -24.37
C ARG A 49 36.06 29.98 -25.61
N GLY A 50 35.14 28.99 -25.51
CA GLY A 50 34.68 28.20 -26.66
C GLY A 50 33.43 28.84 -27.30
N PRO A 51 33.12 28.50 -28.55
CA PRO A 51 31.95 29.04 -29.27
C PRO A 51 30.66 28.73 -28.47
N ILE A 52 29.65 29.61 -28.61
CA ILE A 52 28.36 29.57 -27.89
C ILE A 52 27.70 28.20 -27.99
N THR A 53 27.86 27.49 -29.11
CA THR A 53 27.40 26.11 -29.32
C THR A 53 27.93 25.11 -28.31
N ASN A 54 29.19 25.19 -27.88
CA ASN A 54 29.76 24.29 -26.91
C ASN A 54 29.19 24.50 -25.50
N LYS A 55 28.83 25.76 -25.15
CA LYS A 55 28.16 26.04 -23.87
C LYS A 55 26.74 25.50 -23.84
N ILE A 56 25.98 25.64 -24.93
CA ILE A 56 24.61 25.13 -25.05
C ILE A 56 24.62 23.59 -24.94
N VAL A 57 25.53 22.93 -25.67
CA VAL A 57 25.69 21.46 -25.62
C VAL A 57 26.11 21.01 -24.22
N ALA A 58 27.07 21.69 -23.60
CA ALA A 58 27.51 21.36 -22.22
C ALA A 58 26.36 21.55 -21.20
N THR A 59 25.60 22.63 -21.32
CA THR A 59 24.43 22.85 -20.45
C THR A 59 23.33 21.80 -20.68
N PHE A 60 23.07 21.44 -21.94
CA PHE A 60 22.12 20.41 -22.29
C PHE A 60 22.54 19.02 -21.75
N LEU A 61 23.82 18.65 -21.90
CA LEU A 61 24.37 17.42 -21.35
C LEU A 61 24.33 17.40 -19.84
N ALA A 62 24.63 18.52 -19.17
CA ALA A 62 24.51 18.65 -17.73
C ALA A 62 23.04 18.50 -17.26
N LEU A 63 22.09 19.09 -17.98
CA LEU A 63 20.66 18.90 -17.72
C LEU A 63 20.22 17.45 -17.93
N LEU A 64 20.67 16.78 -18.99
CA LEU A 64 20.38 15.37 -19.23
C LEU A 64 20.99 14.49 -18.13
N GLN A 65 22.21 14.79 -17.70
CA GLN A 65 22.85 14.09 -16.60
C GLN A 65 22.11 14.30 -15.28
N GLN A 66 21.69 15.53 -14.97
CA GLN A 66 20.87 15.82 -13.79
C GLN A 66 19.52 15.08 -13.88
N LEU A 67 18.86 15.09 -15.02
CA LEU A 67 17.61 14.37 -15.25
C LEU A 67 17.81 12.87 -15.07
N TRP A 68 18.88 12.29 -15.63
CA TRP A 68 19.23 10.90 -15.45
C TRP A 68 19.48 10.56 -13.99
N MET A 69 20.30 11.35 -13.28
CA MET A 69 20.54 11.17 -11.84
C MET A 69 19.25 11.27 -11.01
N ALA A 70 18.34 12.18 -11.40
CA ALA A 70 17.06 12.34 -10.74
C ALA A 70 16.07 11.19 -11.01
N THR A 71 16.14 10.56 -12.19
CA THR A 71 15.17 9.53 -12.64
C THR A 71 15.76 8.12 -12.70
N ARG A 72 17.08 7.94 -12.46
CA ARG A 72 17.69 6.61 -12.49
C ARG A 72 16.99 5.64 -11.53
N PRO A 73 16.75 4.38 -11.97
CA PRO A 73 16.12 3.39 -11.12
C PRO A 73 16.93 3.13 -9.84
N VAL A 74 16.23 2.99 -8.71
CA VAL A 74 16.86 2.69 -7.40
C VAL A 74 17.65 1.38 -7.45
N ILE A 75 17.22 0.42 -8.26
CA ILE A 75 17.93 -0.84 -8.46
C ILE A 75 19.35 -0.67 -9.01
N LEU A 76 19.61 0.43 -9.72
CA LEU A 76 20.92 0.80 -10.26
C LEU A 76 21.73 1.71 -9.32
N SER A 77 21.18 2.05 -8.15
CA SER A 77 21.86 2.90 -7.17
C SER A 77 22.53 2.04 -6.09
N PRO A 78 23.72 2.43 -5.58
CA PRO A 78 24.32 1.74 -4.45
C PRO A 78 23.37 1.81 -3.24
N HIS A 79 22.92 0.66 -2.78
CA HIS A 79 21.95 0.57 -1.69
C HIS A 79 22.67 0.70 -0.35
N GLY A 80 22.44 1.76 0.37
CA GLY A 80 22.72 1.85 1.80
C GLY A 80 21.92 0.77 2.57
N LYS A 81 22.46 0.30 3.70
CA LYS A 81 21.74 -0.64 4.58
C LYS A 81 20.54 0.10 5.18
N ARG A 82 19.32 -0.17 4.70
CA ARG A 82 18.11 0.36 5.31
C ARG A 82 17.97 -0.19 6.74
N LYS A 83 17.75 0.69 7.70
CA LYS A 83 17.35 0.30 9.06
C LYS A 83 15.90 -0.20 9.01
N LEU A 84 15.71 -1.50 9.21
CA LEU A 84 14.38 -2.11 9.27
C LEU A 84 13.79 -1.90 10.67
N HIS A 85 12.55 -1.45 10.72
CA HIS A 85 11.75 -1.35 11.93
C HIS A 85 11.08 -2.70 12.23
N PRO A 86 10.75 -3.05 13.48
CA PRO A 86 10.02 -4.28 13.82
C PRO A 86 8.71 -4.49 13.06
N THR A 87 8.07 -3.40 12.61
CA THR A 87 6.83 -3.42 11.82
C THR A 87 7.04 -3.29 10.31
N SER A 88 8.28 -3.27 9.82
CA SER A 88 8.57 -3.15 8.37
C SER A 88 7.99 -4.28 7.52
N TRP A 89 7.66 -5.43 8.13
CA TRP A 89 6.94 -6.49 7.43
C TRP A 89 5.55 -6.05 6.92
N LEU A 90 4.89 -5.06 7.57
CA LEU A 90 3.63 -4.47 7.08
C LEU A 90 3.81 -3.78 5.72
N ASP A 91 4.93 -3.06 5.53
CA ASP A 91 5.26 -2.44 4.24
C ASP A 91 5.45 -3.50 3.16
N GLY A 92 6.13 -4.61 3.50
CA GLY A 92 6.28 -5.75 2.59
C GLY A 92 4.95 -6.39 2.20
N VAL A 93 4.05 -6.62 3.16
CA VAL A 93 2.70 -7.13 2.89
C VAL A 93 1.94 -6.19 1.96
N ARG A 94 2.00 -4.87 2.23
CA ARG A 94 1.37 -3.85 1.39
C ARG A 94 1.94 -3.84 -0.02
N GLY A 95 3.27 -3.95 -0.14
CA GLY A 95 3.96 -3.99 -1.43
C GLY A 95 3.51 -5.16 -2.29
N LEU A 96 3.49 -6.36 -1.72
CA LEU A 96 3.06 -7.56 -2.42
C LEU A 96 1.56 -7.49 -2.79
N ALA A 97 0.73 -6.96 -1.89
CA ALA A 97 -0.70 -6.77 -2.17
C ALA A 97 -0.92 -5.80 -3.34
N ALA A 98 -0.19 -4.67 -3.41
CA ALA A 98 -0.25 -3.74 -4.55
C ALA A 98 0.14 -4.41 -5.86
N PHE A 99 1.16 -5.24 -5.81
CA PHE A 99 1.65 -5.97 -6.96
C PHE A 99 0.62 -6.98 -7.49
N PHE A 100 -0.08 -7.69 -6.60
CA PHE A 100 -1.15 -8.61 -6.99
C PHE A 100 -2.41 -7.88 -7.50
N VAL A 101 -2.72 -6.69 -6.98
CA VAL A 101 -3.78 -5.85 -7.57
C VAL A 101 -3.42 -5.44 -8.99
N PHE A 102 -2.17 -5.06 -9.25
CA PHE A 102 -1.72 -4.79 -10.62
C PHE A 102 -1.93 -6.01 -11.53
N PHE A 103 -1.55 -7.22 -11.09
CA PHE A 103 -1.77 -8.44 -11.88
C PHE A 103 -3.25 -8.70 -12.14
N SER A 104 -4.13 -8.44 -11.17
CA SER A 104 -5.58 -8.58 -11.35
C SER A 104 -6.09 -7.74 -12.52
N HIS A 105 -5.71 -6.46 -12.58
CA HIS A 105 -6.09 -5.58 -13.69
C HIS A 105 -5.32 -5.89 -14.98
N GLY A 106 -4.07 -6.32 -14.88
CA GLY A 106 -3.22 -6.67 -16.01
C GLY A 106 -3.70 -7.92 -16.77
N ILE A 107 -4.11 -8.95 -16.04
CA ILE A 107 -4.60 -10.19 -16.64
C ILE A 107 -5.93 -9.98 -17.38
N ASP A 108 -6.75 -9.06 -16.90
CA ASP A 108 -8.04 -8.72 -17.51
C ASP A 108 -7.91 -7.97 -18.85
N VAL A 109 -6.74 -7.39 -19.11
CA VAL A 109 -6.49 -6.75 -20.42
C VAL A 109 -6.57 -7.79 -21.58
N ARG A 110 -6.19 -9.04 -21.33
CA ARG A 110 -6.18 -10.10 -22.36
C ARG A 110 -7.31 -11.13 -22.17
N TRP A 111 -7.57 -11.60 -20.94
CA TRP A 111 -8.37 -12.80 -20.71
C TRP A 111 -9.64 -12.60 -19.86
N SER A 112 -9.87 -11.44 -19.24
CA SER A 112 -11.00 -11.21 -18.32
C SER A 112 -11.11 -12.30 -17.23
N MET A 113 -9.97 -12.74 -16.67
CA MET A 113 -9.90 -13.90 -15.76
C MET A 113 -10.30 -13.57 -14.31
N SER A 114 -10.29 -12.27 -13.92
CA SER A 114 -10.55 -11.88 -12.53
C SER A 114 -11.98 -12.16 -12.09
N ARG A 115 -12.94 -12.08 -13.01
CA ARG A 115 -14.38 -12.06 -12.71
C ARG A 115 -15.02 -13.42 -12.46
N GLY A 116 -14.54 -14.49 -13.10
CA GLY A 116 -15.13 -15.83 -13.00
C GLY A 116 -14.31 -16.77 -12.14
N GLY A 117 -14.96 -17.79 -11.54
CA GLY A 117 -14.33 -18.93 -10.93
C GLY A 117 -13.77 -19.91 -11.96
N TRP A 118 -13.15 -20.99 -11.49
CA TRP A 118 -12.68 -22.07 -12.33
C TRP A 118 -13.85 -22.96 -12.74
N THR A 119 -13.90 -23.32 -14.04
CA THR A 119 -14.81 -24.34 -14.56
C THR A 119 -14.02 -25.48 -15.17
N HIS A 120 -14.64 -26.66 -15.26
CA HIS A 120 -13.99 -27.84 -15.83
C HIS A 120 -13.48 -27.57 -17.25
N GLY A 121 -12.18 -27.78 -17.47
CA GLY A 121 -11.55 -27.48 -18.76
C GLY A 121 -10.92 -26.07 -18.85
N ASP A 122 -11.10 -25.20 -17.84
CA ASP A 122 -10.44 -23.90 -17.80
C ASP A 122 -8.92 -24.02 -17.54
N PHE A 123 -8.22 -22.95 -17.83
CA PHE A 123 -6.80 -22.82 -17.56
C PHE A 123 -6.50 -22.95 -16.06
N PHE A 124 -5.45 -23.72 -15.72
CA PHE A 124 -5.13 -24.06 -14.32
C PHE A 124 -4.91 -22.86 -13.40
N LEU A 125 -4.47 -21.70 -13.94
CA LEU A 125 -4.34 -20.48 -13.14
C LEU A 125 -5.66 -19.95 -12.58
N ARG A 126 -6.81 -20.38 -13.12
CA ARG A 126 -8.13 -20.07 -12.54
C ARG A 126 -8.47 -20.91 -11.32
N MET A 127 -7.73 -22.00 -11.07
CA MET A 127 -7.98 -22.85 -9.90
C MET A 127 -7.77 -22.06 -8.60
N PRO A 128 -8.53 -22.39 -7.56
CA PRO A 128 -8.30 -21.85 -6.21
C PRO A 128 -6.82 -21.97 -5.81
N ILE A 129 -6.36 -21.07 -4.95
CA ILE A 129 -4.96 -20.93 -4.53
C ILE A 129 -4.08 -20.32 -5.63
N PHE A 130 -4.04 -20.85 -6.86
CA PHE A 130 -3.22 -20.28 -7.93
C PHE A 130 -3.67 -18.86 -8.32
N ARG A 131 -4.95 -18.58 -8.27
CA ARG A 131 -5.47 -17.24 -8.60
C ARG A 131 -5.17 -16.17 -7.54
N ILE A 132 -4.49 -16.51 -6.42
CA ILE A 132 -4.04 -15.51 -5.43
C ILE A 132 -3.19 -14.41 -6.06
N PHE A 133 -2.39 -14.74 -7.05
CA PHE A 133 -1.52 -13.79 -7.74
C PHE A 133 -2.27 -12.66 -8.45
N TYR A 134 -3.56 -12.84 -8.75
CA TYR A 134 -4.41 -11.82 -9.37
C TYR A 134 -5.76 -11.65 -8.65
N SER A 135 -5.79 -11.90 -7.36
CA SER A 135 -6.95 -11.67 -6.50
C SER A 135 -6.98 -10.24 -5.97
N GLY A 136 -7.35 -9.28 -6.82
CA GLY A 136 -7.44 -7.87 -6.45
C GLY A 136 -8.28 -7.60 -5.22
N PRO A 137 -9.55 -8.06 -5.14
CA PRO A 137 -10.42 -7.82 -3.98
C PRO A 137 -9.88 -8.38 -2.67
N GLY A 138 -9.24 -9.56 -2.69
CA GLY A 138 -8.58 -10.13 -1.51
C GLY A 138 -7.44 -9.24 -1.01
N MET A 139 -6.68 -8.65 -1.93
CA MET A 139 -5.58 -7.76 -1.58
C MET A 139 -6.05 -6.41 -1.03
N VAL A 140 -7.19 -5.91 -1.48
CA VAL A 140 -7.82 -4.70 -0.90
C VAL A 140 -8.20 -4.95 0.56
N SER A 141 -8.72 -6.13 0.91
CA SER A 141 -8.99 -6.49 2.31
C SER A 141 -7.70 -6.51 3.15
N VAL A 142 -6.60 -7.01 2.58
CA VAL A 142 -5.27 -6.98 3.23
C VAL A 142 -4.77 -5.55 3.42
N PHE A 143 -4.97 -4.66 2.44
CA PHE A 143 -4.61 -3.23 2.59
C PHE A 143 -5.29 -2.58 3.79
N PHE A 144 -6.58 -2.82 3.99
CA PHE A 144 -7.33 -2.12 5.03
C PHE A 144 -6.94 -2.58 6.44
N ILE A 145 -6.70 -3.87 6.64
CA ILE A 145 -6.22 -4.34 7.95
C ILE A 145 -4.79 -3.86 8.25
N VAL A 146 -3.90 -3.85 7.24
CA VAL A 146 -2.53 -3.31 7.36
C VAL A 146 -2.58 -1.82 7.68
N SER A 147 -3.45 -1.06 7.02
CA SER A 147 -3.64 0.37 7.29
C SER A 147 -4.11 0.62 8.72
N GLY A 148 -5.14 -0.12 9.18
CA GLY A 148 -5.62 -0.03 10.56
C GLY A 148 -4.53 -0.31 11.59
N TYR A 149 -3.72 -1.35 11.36
CA TYR A 149 -2.58 -1.68 12.21
C TYR A 149 -1.55 -0.53 12.26
N ALA A 150 -1.12 -0.06 11.10
CA ALA A 150 -0.06 0.93 10.98
C ALA A 150 -0.40 2.27 11.65
N ILE A 151 -1.63 2.79 11.43
CA ILE A 151 -2.07 4.07 12.02
C ILE A 151 -2.30 3.99 13.52
N SER A 152 -2.55 2.80 14.05
CA SER A 152 -2.82 2.56 15.47
C SER A 152 -1.54 2.42 16.30
N TYR A 153 -0.41 2.10 15.66
CA TYR A 153 0.82 1.71 16.36
C TYR A 153 1.31 2.78 17.35
N LYS A 154 1.54 3.99 16.90
CA LYS A 154 2.05 5.07 17.75
C LYS A 154 1.00 5.58 18.75
N PRO A 155 -0.26 5.88 18.36
CA PRO A 155 -1.27 6.32 19.31
C PRO A 155 -1.52 5.33 20.45
N LEU A 156 -1.57 4.02 20.16
CA LEU A 156 -1.77 2.99 21.19
C LEU A 156 -0.55 2.87 22.12
N LEU A 157 0.67 3.00 21.57
CA LEU A 157 1.89 3.01 22.37
C LEU A 157 1.86 4.18 23.39
N LEU A 158 1.51 5.38 22.94
CA LEU A 158 1.38 6.57 23.80
C LEU A 158 0.24 6.43 24.83
N ALA A 159 -0.90 5.87 24.44
CA ALA A 159 -2.01 5.59 25.34
C ALA A 159 -1.61 4.59 26.47
N ARG A 160 -0.79 3.61 26.13
CA ARG A 160 -0.22 2.65 27.10
C ARG A 160 0.77 3.29 28.05
N ALA A 161 1.58 4.23 27.56
CA ALA A 161 2.49 5.04 28.35
C ALA A 161 1.76 6.08 29.23
N ARG A 162 0.42 6.17 29.14
CA ARG A 162 -0.42 7.15 29.82
C ARG A 162 -0.10 8.61 29.47
N GLU A 163 0.49 8.86 28.30
CA GLU A 163 0.84 10.20 27.80
C GLU A 163 -0.32 10.83 27.02
N GLN A 164 -1.40 11.19 27.72
CA GLN A 164 -2.68 11.55 27.12
C GLN A 164 -2.60 12.76 26.17
N SER A 165 -1.85 13.82 26.56
CA SER A 165 -1.67 14.99 25.70
C SER A 165 -0.99 14.62 24.38
N LYS A 166 0.04 13.80 24.44
CA LYS A 166 0.75 13.31 23.23
C LYS A 166 -0.12 12.39 22.36
N VAL A 167 -1.05 11.63 22.95
CA VAL A 167 -2.05 10.87 22.17
C VAL A 167 -2.89 11.81 21.34
N PHE A 168 -3.46 12.86 21.98
CA PHE A 168 -4.29 13.84 21.30
C PHE A 168 -3.52 14.53 20.15
N ASP A 169 -2.33 15.07 20.44
CA ASP A 169 -1.48 15.73 19.46
C ASP A 169 -1.13 14.79 18.29
N CYS A 170 -0.82 13.52 18.60
CA CYS A 170 -0.52 12.50 17.61
C CYS A 170 -1.73 12.22 16.71
N LEU A 171 -2.95 12.13 17.25
CA LEU A 171 -4.16 11.88 16.48
C LEU A 171 -4.53 13.06 15.59
N VAL A 172 -4.45 14.29 16.10
CA VAL A 172 -4.70 15.53 15.33
C VAL A 172 -3.74 15.61 14.14
N SER A 173 -2.43 15.50 14.41
CA SER A 173 -1.36 15.51 13.41
C SER A 173 -1.54 14.38 12.39
N SER A 174 -1.83 13.17 12.85
CA SER A 174 -2.02 12.01 11.95
C SER A 174 -3.24 12.17 11.06
N THR A 175 -4.36 12.69 11.56
CA THR A 175 -5.58 12.90 10.77
C THR A 175 -5.33 13.90 9.66
N PHE A 176 -4.72 15.04 9.98
CA PHE A 176 -4.40 16.09 9.01
C PHE A 176 -3.45 15.58 7.92
N ARG A 177 -2.30 15.04 8.31
CA ARG A 177 -1.29 14.55 7.36
C ARG A 177 -1.80 13.40 6.50
N ARG A 178 -2.61 12.51 7.06
CA ARG A 178 -3.17 11.39 6.31
C ARG A 178 -4.14 11.87 5.22
N GLY A 179 -5.00 12.85 5.53
CA GLY A 179 -5.85 13.48 4.52
C GLY A 179 -5.04 14.03 3.35
N VAL A 180 -4.08 14.89 3.65
CA VAL A 180 -3.21 15.46 2.61
C VAL A 180 -2.45 14.37 1.84
N ARG A 181 -1.85 13.40 2.54
CA ARG A 181 -1.06 12.33 1.92
C ARG A 181 -1.87 11.42 0.99
N LEU A 182 -3.14 11.15 1.30
CA LEU A 182 -3.99 10.32 0.45
C LEU A 182 -4.52 11.11 -0.77
N TYR A 183 -4.93 12.36 -0.58
CA TYR A 183 -5.59 13.13 -1.63
C TYR A 183 -4.64 13.92 -2.54
N PHE A 184 -3.47 14.30 -2.07
CA PHE A 184 -2.47 15.01 -2.90
C PHE A 184 -2.05 14.20 -4.13
N PRO A 185 -1.67 12.91 -4.02
CA PRO A 185 -1.39 12.08 -5.19
C PRO A 185 -2.60 11.91 -6.12
N CYS A 186 -3.81 11.80 -5.57
CA CYS A 186 -5.02 11.72 -6.39
C CYS A 186 -5.17 12.97 -7.28
N ALA A 187 -4.95 14.16 -6.72
CA ALA A 187 -4.98 15.41 -7.51
C ALA A 187 -3.92 15.41 -8.63
N ALA A 188 -2.70 14.93 -8.35
CA ALA A 188 -1.66 14.79 -9.35
C ALA A 188 -2.07 13.81 -10.48
N PHE A 189 -2.68 12.67 -10.12
CA PHE A 189 -3.15 11.70 -11.11
C PHE A 189 -4.37 12.18 -11.91
N VAL A 190 -5.19 13.09 -11.37
CA VAL A 190 -6.23 13.80 -12.14
C VAL A 190 -5.58 14.60 -13.28
N ILE A 191 -4.53 15.34 -12.98
CA ILE A 191 -3.81 16.14 -13.99
C ILE A 191 -3.13 15.23 -15.01
N ILE A 192 -2.43 14.19 -14.57
CA ILE A 192 -1.78 13.21 -15.46
C ILE A 192 -2.80 12.51 -16.35
N GLY A 193 -3.93 12.07 -15.80
CA GLY A 193 -5.01 11.46 -16.55
C GLY A 193 -5.63 12.40 -17.58
N ALA A 194 -5.81 13.68 -17.21
CA ALA A 194 -6.27 14.71 -18.17
C ALA A 194 -5.30 14.88 -19.34
N LEU A 195 -4.00 14.91 -19.07
CA LEU A 195 -2.97 14.97 -20.11
C LEU A 195 -3.01 13.73 -21.01
N ILE A 196 -3.13 12.54 -20.43
CA ILE A 196 -3.22 11.28 -21.18
C ILE A 196 -4.44 11.29 -22.10
N LYS A 197 -5.60 11.74 -21.64
CA LYS A 197 -6.82 11.84 -22.43
C LYS A 197 -6.75 12.93 -23.49
N TYR A 198 -6.29 14.12 -23.13
CA TYR A 198 -6.13 15.25 -24.04
C TYR A 198 -5.17 14.93 -25.20
N CYS A 199 -4.05 14.27 -24.90
CA CYS A 199 -3.07 13.84 -25.90
C CYS A 199 -3.47 12.53 -26.63
N HIS A 200 -4.66 11.98 -26.39
CA HIS A 200 -5.16 10.75 -27.01
C HIS A 200 -4.19 9.55 -26.85
N LEU A 201 -3.52 9.46 -25.71
CA LEU A 201 -2.53 8.41 -25.44
C LEU A 201 -3.17 7.07 -25.02
N GLU A 202 -4.45 7.05 -24.64
CA GLU A 202 -5.16 5.82 -24.32
C GLU A 202 -5.35 4.94 -25.56
N TYR A 203 -5.12 3.65 -25.38
CA TYR A 203 -5.39 2.67 -26.44
C TYR A 203 -6.87 2.25 -26.42
N ARG A 204 -7.62 2.56 -27.47
CA ARG A 204 -9.07 2.34 -27.59
C ARG A 204 -9.83 3.01 -26.43
N PRO A 205 -9.92 4.33 -26.39
CA PRO A 205 -10.69 5.05 -25.39
C PRO A 205 -12.16 4.64 -25.44
N LYS A 206 -12.85 4.75 -24.30
CA LYS A 206 -14.28 4.44 -24.23
C LYS A 206 -15.09 5.44 -25.05
N LYS A 207 -16.20 5.00 -25.65
CA LYS A 207 -17.11 5.89 -26.41
C LYS A 207 -17.75 6.99 -25.55
N THR A 208 -17.79 6.79 -24.24
CA THR A 208 -18.33 7.73 -23.24
C THR A 208 -17.33 8.82 -22.84
N ASP A 209 -16.07 8.70 -23.26
CA ASP A 209 -15.08 9.74 -22.97
C ASP A 209 -15.39 11.00 -23.76
N PRO A 210 -15.48 12.18 -23.10
CA PRO A 210 -15.76 13.42 -23.82
C PRO A 210 -14.63 13.72 -24.79
N ARG A 211 -14.99 14.16 -25.98
CA ARG A 211 -14.01 14.78 -26.88
C ARG A 211 -13.68 16.15 -26.32
N ALA A 212 -12.52 16.25 -25.70
CA ALA A 212 -12.11 17.48 -25.04
C ALA A 212 -11.63 18.51 -26.08
N GLU A 213 -12.29 19.67 -26.10
CA GLU A 213 -11.88 20.79 -26.95
C GLU A 213 -10.59 21.45 -26.45
N SER A 214 -10.33 21.35 -25.14
CA SER A 214 -9.15 21.92 -24.51
C SER A 214 -8.68 21.10 -23.31
N LEU A 215 -7.41 21.26 -22.91
CA LEU A 215 -6.87 20.63 -21.69
C LEU A 215 -7.64 21.07 -20.44
N LEU A 216 -8.04 22.32 -20.35
CA LEU A 216 -8.76 22.86 -19.21
C LEU A 216 -10.18 22.25 -19.10
N SER A 217 -10.89 22.09 -20.21
CA SER A 217 -12.18 21.40 -20.23
C SER A 217 -12.05 19.94 -19.85
N THR A 218 -10.98 19.27 -20.25
CA THR A 218 -10.68 17.90 -19.84
C THR A 218 -10.42 17.80 -18.34
N ILE A 219 -9.60 18.67 -17.77
CA ILE A 219 -9.33 18.73 -16.33
C ILE A 219 -10.66 18.98 -15.57
N TRP A 220 -11.46 19.95 -16.03
CA TRP A 220 -12.74 20.29 -15.39
C TRP A 220 -13.71 19.11 -15.39
N TRP A 221 -13.83 18.42 -16.51
CA TRP A 221 -14.65 17.22 -16.60
C TRP A 221 -14.14 16.13 -15.65
N MET A 222 -12.82 15.89 -15.57
CA MET A 222 -12.24 14.93 -14.64
C MET A 222 -12.50 15.29 -13.20
N VAL A 223 -12.39 16.56 -12.85
CA VAL A 223 -12.71 17.06 -11.51
C VAL A 223 -14.16 16.78 -11.14
N GLN A 224 -15.09 17.03 -12.06
CA GLN A 224 -16.51 16.75 -11.85
C GLN A 224 -16.81 15.26 -11.65
N VAL A 225 -16.08 14.38 -12.32
CA VAL A 225 -16.22 12.92 -12.19
C VAL A 225 -15.57 12.40 -10.91
N ILE A 226 -14.40 12.92 -10.55
CA ILE A 226 -13.56 12.36 -9.48
C ILE A 226 -13.92 12.91 -8.11
N ILE A 227 -14.18 14.22 -7.97
CA ILE A 227 -14.42 14.83 -6.66
C ILE A 227 -15.56 14.15 -5.90
N PRO A 228 -16.74 13.91 -6.48
CA PRO A 228 -17.78 13.21 -5.75
C PRO A 228 -17.38 11.78 -5.32
N GLY A 229 -16.58 11.04 -6.14
CA GLY A 229 -16.08 9.70 -5.82
C GLY A 229 -15.01 9.68 -4.74
N LEU A 230 -14.32 10.79 -4.53
CA LEU A 230 -13.32 10.94 -3.48
C LEU A 230 -13.92 11.42 -2.14
N ASN A 231 -15.23 11.65 -2.07
CA ASN A 231 -15.89 12.12 -0.85
C ASN A 231 -15.96 11.00 0.21
N PRO A 232 -15.27 11.12 1.36
CA PRO A 232 -15.28 10.08 2.40
C PRO A 232 -16.59 10.01 3.17
N LEU A 233 -17.46 11.02 3.05
CA LEU A 233 -18.72 11.12 3.77
C LEU A 233 -19.88 10.49 2.99
N THR A 234 -19.75 10.30 1.67
CA THR A 234 -20.77 9.62 0.88
C THR A 234 -20.82 8.14 1.25
N LEU A 235 -21.97 7.72 1.77
CA LEU A 235 -22.27 6.32 2.07
C LEU A 235 -22.94 5.61 0.87
N ASP A 236 -23.25 6.35 -0.20
CA ASP A 236 -23.94 5.80 -1.36
C ASP A 236 -23.00 5.01 -2.25
N ARG A 237 -23.01 3.69 -2.03
CA ARG A 237 -22.23 2.73 -2.83
C ARG A 237 -22.65 2.69 -4.31
N ARG A 238 -23.85 3.12 -4.66
CA ARG A 238 -24.32 3.22 -6.05
C ARG A 238 -23.47 4.21 -6.85
N TRP A 239 -22.92 5.19 -6.18
CA TRP A 239 -22.04 6.19 -6.76
C TRP A 239 -20.71 5.61 -7.26
N MET A 240 -20.13 4.61 -6.55
CA MET A 240 -18.93 3.89 -6.96
C MET A 240 -19.16 2.98 -8.18
N ASN A 241 -20.40 2.75 -8.59
CA ASN A 241 -20.71 1.74 -9.62
C ASN A 241 -20.81 2.29 -11.04
N SER A 242 -20.94 3.62 -11.27
CA SER A 242 -21.26 4.10 -12.62
C SER A 242 -20.10 4.72 -13.37
N THR A 243 -19.78 5.97 -13.13
CA THR A 243 -18.84 6.71 -13.98
C THR A 243 -17.41 6.71 -13.42
N PHE A 244 -17.28 6.66 -12.09
CA PHE A 244 -15.99 6.74 -11.44
C PHE A 244 -15.13 5.47 -11.64
N LYS A 245 -15.72 4.28 -11.50
CA LYS A 245 -15.02 3.00 -11.78
C LYS A 245 -14.61 2.88 -13.24
N ASP A 246 -15.39 3.45 -14.13
CA ASP A 246 -15.07 3.44 -15.55
C ASP A 246 -13.88 4.30 -15.89
N PHE A 247 -13.64 5.33 -15.09
CA PHE A 247 -12.59 6.29 -15.30
C PHE A 247 -11.30 5.91 -14.56
N GLU A 248 -11.40 5.60 -13.27
CA GLU A 248 -10.27 5.27 -12.41
C GLU A 248 -10.65 4.10 -11.48
N PRO A 249 -10.38 2.87 -11.90
CA PRO A 249 -10.91 1.68 -11.23
C PRO A 249 -10.33 1.43 -9.84
N VAL A 250 -9.30 2.17 -9.40
CA VAL A 250 -8.62 1.93 -8.12
C VAL A 250 -8.78 3.05 -7.10
N MET A 251 -9.06 4.30 -7.50
CA MET A 251 -9.15 5.44 -6.57
C MET A 251 -10.32 5.35 -5.58
N TRP A 252 -11.31 4.50 -5.82
CA TRP A 252 -12.44 4.31 -4.91
C TRP A 252 -12.03 3.87 -3.50
N THR A 253 -10.84 3.25 -3.35
CA THR A 253 -10.33 2.82 -2.05
C THR A 253 -9.87 3.99 -1.18
N ILE A 254 -9.49 5.12 -1.78
CA ILE A 254 -8.93 6.28 -1.07
C ILE A 254 -9.90 6.90 -0.07
N PRO A 255 -11.15 7.26 -0.45
CA PRO A 255 -12.13 7.78 0.52
C PRO A 255 -12.50 6.74 1.58
N VAL A 256 -12.55 5.45 1.23
CA VAL A 256 -12.79 4.35 2.17
C VAL A 256 -11.64 4.25 3.18
N GLU A 257 -10.40 4.34 2.71
CA GLU A 257 -9.20 4.32 3.54
C GLU A 257 -9.14 5.53 4.50
N PHE A 258 -9.48 6.72 4.02
CA PHE A 258 -9.54 7.90 4.87
C PHE A 258 -10.64 7.78 5.93
N ARG A 259 -11.85 7.36 5.54
CA ARG A 259 -12.97 7.12 6.46
C ARG A 259 -12.62 6.10 7.54
N GLY A 260 -12.07 4.94 7.16
CA GLY A 260 -11.63 3.92 8.11
C GLY A 260 -10.58 4.45 9.09
N SER A 261 -9.68 5.30 8.62
CA SER A 261 -8.66 5.93 9.47
C SER A 261 -9.27 6.87 10.49
N VAL A 262 -10.22 7.73 10.08
CA VAL A 262 -10.92 8.65 10.98
C VAL A 262 -11.70 7.87 12.05
N CYS A 263 -12.41 6.80 11.65
CA CYS A 263 -13.12 5.93 12.61
C CYS A 263 -12.17 5.33 13.66
N VAL A 264 -11.00 4.84 13.23
CA VAL A 264 -9.97 4.31 14.15
C VAL A 264 -9.43 5.41 15.07
N PHE A 265 -9.13 6.60 14.55
CA PHE A 265 -8.64 7.71 15.36
C PHE A 265 -9.65 8.14 16.43
N ILE A 266 -10.94 8.21 16.07
CA ILE A 266 -12.02 8.49 17.02
C ILE A 266 -12.10 7.37 18.07
N LEU A 267 -12.06 6.11 17.67
CA LEU A 267 -12.10 4.97 18.58
C LEU A 267 -10.92 4.99 19.56
N ILE A 268 -9.70 5.23 19.07
CA ILE A 268 -8.51 5.34 19.93
C ILE A 268 -8.65 6.52 20.89
N LEU A 269 -9.17 7.67 20.44
CA LEU A 269 -9.39 8.84 21.29
C LEU A 269 -10.35 8.52 22.45
N VAL A 270 -11.46 7.84 22.15
CA VAL A 270 -12.47 7.43 23.15
C VAL A 270 -11.86 6.49 24.20
N VAL A 271 -11.03 5.54 23.76
CA VAL A 271 -10.44 4.54 24.66
C VAL A 271 -9.06 4.91 25.21
N ALA A 272 -8.54 6.11 24.87
CA ALA A 272 -7.17 6.51 25.22
C ALA A 272 -6.89 6.50 26.73
N LYS A 273 -7.88 6.90 27.54
CA LYS A 273 -7.77 6.91 29.02
C LYS A 273 -8.13 5.59 29.68
N ALA A 274 -8.73 4.66 28.92
CA ALA A 274 -9.21 3.39 29.45
C ALA A 274 -8.06 2.48 29.89
N SER A 275 -8.34 1.61 30.84
CA SER A 275 -7.45 0.51 31.18
C SER A 275 -7.30 -0.41 29.96
N ARG A 276 -6.28 -1.23 29.95
CA ARG A 276 -6.04 -2.17 28.85
C ARG A 276 -7.19 -3.14 28.62
N ALA A 277 -7.75 -3.69 29.70
CA ALA A 277 -8.88 -4.60 29.61
C ALA A 277 -10.11 -3.90 28.99
N MET A 278 -10.37 -2.67 29.40
CA MET A 278 -11.44 -1.84 28.82
C MET A 278 -11.21 -1.50 27.36
N ARG A 279 -9.96 -1.20 26.95
CA ARG A 279 -9.64 -0.99 25.52
C ARG A 279 -9.91 -2.25 24.70
N LEU A 280 -9.42 -3.40 25.15
CA LEU A 280 -9.68 -4.66 24.46
C LEU A 280 -11.17 -4.98 24.41
N GLY A 281 -11.91 -4.77 25.52
CA GLY A 281 -13.35 -4.94 25.56
C GLY A 281 -14.08 -4.03 24.56
N ALA A 282 -13.72 -2.74 24.49
CA ALA A 282 -14.29 -1.80 23.55
C ALA A 282 -14.01 -2.20 22.09
N LEU A 283 -12.79 -2.64 21.78
CA LEU A 283 -12.43 -3.15 20.46
C LEU A 283 -13.24 -4.40 20.09
N ILE A 284 -13.39 -5.35 21.02
CA ILE A 284 -14.19 -6.57 20.80
C ILE A 284 -15.66 -6.21 20.56
N VAL A 285 -16.25 -5.34 21.36
CA VAL A 285 -17.64 -4.89 21.19
C VAL A 285 -17.81 -4.18 19.84
N SER A 286 -16.88 -3.31 19.47
CA SER A 286 -16.89 -2.64 18.16
C SER A 286 -16.82 -3.64 17.00
N LEU A 287 -15.94 -4.64 17.10
CA LEU A 287 -15.80 -5.69 16.09
C LEU A 287 -17.06 -6.54 15.98
N ALA A 288 -17.66 -6.93 17.12
CA ALA A 288 -18.92 -7.68 17.14
C ALA A 288 -20.04 -6.88 16.45
N TYR A 289 -20.19 -5.59 16.80
CA TYR A 289 -21.17 -4.70 16.16
C TYR A 289 -20.94 -4.59 14.65
N LEU A 290 -19.70 -4.32 14.22
CA LEU A 290 -19.35 -4.18 12.80
C LEU A 290 -19.59 -5.49 12.02
N THR A 291 -19.37 -6.62 12.67
CA THR A 291 -19.67 -7.94 12.10
C THR A 291 -21.18 -8.13 11.93
N CYS A 292 -21.98 -7.77 12.94
CA CYS A 292 -23.44 -7.89 12.88
C CYS A 292 -24.07 -6.99 11.79
N VAL A 293 -23.52 -5.79 11.56
CA VAL A 293 -24.02 -4.85 10.53
C VAL A 293 -23.37 -5.04 9.16
N GLY A 294 -22.37 -5.91 9.02
CA GLY A 294 -21.68 -6.17 7.76
C GLY A 294 -20.83 -4.99 7.26
N GLN A 295 -20.34 -4.12 8.15
CA GLN A 295 -19.52 -2.97 7.77
C GLN A 295 -18.05 -3.37 7.62
N TRP A 296 -17.74 -4.04 6.53
CA TRP A 296 -16.49 -4.75 6.28
C TRP A 296 -15.22 -3.89 6.30
N ASP A 297 -15.27 -2.68 5.74
CA ASP A 297 -14.12 -1.78 5.63
C ASP A 297 -13.67 -1.26 7.01
N ILE A 298 -14.60 -0.73 7.81
CA ILE A 298 -14.30 -0.30 9.17
C ILE A 298 -13.93 -1.49 10.05
N PHE A 299 -14.58 -2.65 9.86
CA PHE A 299 -14.21 -3.90 10.54
C PHE A 299 -12.72 -4.24 10.35
N LEU A 300 -12.20 -4.18 9.12
CA LEU A 300 -10.79 -4.49 8.85
C LEU A 300 -9.85 -3.47 9.50
N PHE A 301 -10.19 -2.18 9.48
CA PHE A 301 -9.40 -1.14 10.15
C PHE A 301 -9.37 -1.36 11.67
N VAL A 302 -10.51 -1.63 12.31
CA VAL A 302 -10.60 -1.90 13.74
C VAL A 302 -9.91 -3.21 14.10
N MET A 303 -9.97 -4.23 13.23
CA MET A 303 -9.25 -5.48 13.42
C MET A 303 -7.73 -5.27 13.35
N GLY A 304 -7.24 -4.40 12.45
CA GLY A 304 -5.84 -3.97 12.44
C GLY A 304 -5.42 -3.27 13.74
N THR A 305 -6.28 -2.41 14.28
CA THR A 305 -6.08 -1.77 15.60
C THR A 305 -6.02 -2.80 16.72
N PHE A 306 -6.90 -3.79 16.69
CA PHE A 306 -6.92 -4.91 17.66
C PHE A 306 -5.65 -5.75 17.58
N ALA A 307 -5.21 -6.12 16.38
CA ALA A 307 -3.94 -6.83 16.18
C ALA A 307 -2.74 -6.03 16.72
N CYS A 308 -2.70 -4.72 16.50
CA CYS A 308 -1.69 -3.82 17.04
C CYS A 308 -1.70 -3.77 18.57
N GLU A 309 -2.87 -3.72 19.23
CA GLU A 309 -2.97 -3.76 20.70
C GLU A 309 -2.46 -5.10 21.27
N ILE A 310 -2.67 -6.20 20.55
CA ILE A 310 -2.11 -7.51 20.90
C ILE A 310 -0.58 -7.52 20.72
N HIS A 311 -0.07 -6.99 19.61
CA HIS A 311 1.37 -6.87 19.33
C HIS A 311 2.10 -6.17 20.48
N HIS A 312 1.63 -5.01 20.89
CA HIS A 312 2.22 -4.27 22.01
C HIS A 312 2.19 -5.05 23.33
N ARG A 313 1.30 -6.03 23.49
CA ARG A 313 1.30 -6.92 24.64
C ARG A 313 2.52 -7.83 24.70
N ARG A 314 2.91 -8.36 23.55
CA ARG A 314 3.99 -9.35 23.44
C ARG A 314 5.38 -8.75 23.62
N GLN A 315 5.54 -7.45 23.34
CA GLN A 315 6.82 -6.77 23.48
C GLN A 315 7.19 -6.41 24.92
N LEU A 316 6.30 -6.64 25.90
CA LEU A 316 6.65 -6.53 27.29
C LEU A 316 7.60 -7.68 27.65
N PRO A 317 8.76 -7.40 28.29
CA PRO A 317 9.69 -8.44 28.72
C PRO A 317 8.93 -9.35 29.71
N THR A 318 8.67 -10.57 29.30
CA THR A 318 8.35 -11.63 30.25
C THR A 318 9.68 -12.10 30.83
N HIS A 319 9.77 -12.12 32.15
CA HIS A 319 11.00 -12.36 32.93
C HIS A 319 11.68 -13.71 32.67
N ASP A 320 11.12 -14.57 31.77
CA ASP A 320 11.48 -15.98 31.63
C ASP A 320 12.04 -16.40 30.25
N GLU A 321 12.38 -15.47 29.33
CA GLU A 321 12.88 -15.86 27.99
C GLU A 321 14.41 -15.73 27.84
N HIS A 322 15.18 -16.39 28.69
CA HIS A 322 16.62 -16.61 28.45
C HIS A 322 16.97 -18.06 28.03
N GLU A 323 16.00 -18.88 27.63
CA GLU A 323 16.31 -20.14 26.98
C GLU A 323 16.43 -19.97 25.45
N THR A 324 17.68 -19.91 24.97
CA THR A 324 18.05 -20.16 23.57
C THR A 324 17.69 -21.61 23.22
N LYS A 325 16.42 -21.85 22.86
CA LYS A 325 15.99 -23.17 22.37
C LYS A 325 16.70 -23.45 21.06
N THR A 326 17.73 -24.30 21.10
CA THR A 326 18.30 -24.95 19.92
C THR A 326 17.17 -25.71 19.22
N THR A 327 16.62 -25.12 18.15
CA THR A 327 15.52 -25.75 17.39
C THR A 327 16.09 -26.88 16.55
N ASN A 328 15.79 -28.12 16.91
CA ASN A 328 16.13 -29.32 16.15
C ASN A 328 15.56 -29.23 14.72
N VAL A 329 16.22 -29.91 13.75
CA VAL A 329 15.78 -29.96 12.34
C VAL A 329 14.31 -30.40 12.27
N PHE A 330 13.92 -31.40 13.06
CA PHE A 330 12.55 -31.90 13.14
C PHE A 330 11.55 -30.80 13.51
N SER A 331 11.81 -29.99 14.54
CA SER A 331 10.90 -28.89 14.94
C SER A 331 10.79 -27.80 13.88
N ARG A 332 11.87 -27.57 13.09
CA ARG A 332 11.81 -26.64 11.93
C ARG A 332 10.93 -27.19 10.83
N VAL A 333 11.05 -28.47 10.50
CA VAL A 333 10.21 -29.13 9.48
C VAL A 333 8.74 -29.10 9.89
N VAL A 334 8.43 -29.51 11.11
CA VAL A 334 7.04 -29.49 11.64
C VAL A 334 6.46 -28.07 11.60
N ARG A 335 7.23 -27.06 11.98
CA ARG A 335 6.79 -25.65 11.90
C ARG A 335 6.55 -25.21 10.47
N SER A 336 7.40 -25.62 9.53
CA SER A 336 7.23 -25.28 8.10
C SER A 336 6.01 -25.94 7.50
N ILE A 337 5.75 -27.21 7.85
CA ILE A 337 4.52 -27.92 7.44
C ILE A 337 3.29 -27.26 8.04
N GLY A 338 3.31 -26.93 9.33
CA GLY A 338 2.21 -26.23 10.00
C GLY A 338 1.92 -24.86 9.37
N LEU A 339 2.96 -24.12 9.02
CA LEU A 339 2.83 -22.85 8.33
C LEU A 339 2.21 -23.01 6.93
N PHE A 340 2.68 -24.00 6.17
CA PHE A 340 2.12 -24.30 4.85
C PHE A 340 0.64 -24.69 4.94
N LEU A 341 0.29 -25.58 5.87
CA LEU A 341 -1.10 -26.01 6.08
C LEU A 341 -2.01 -24.83 6.52
N ALA A 342 -1.49 -23.89 7.31
CA ALA A 342 -2.24 -22.69 7.69
C ALA A 342 -2.42 -21.70 6.53
N LEU A 343 -1.45 -21.61 5.61
CA LEU A 343 -1.55 -20.75 4.43
C LEU A 343 -2.55 -21.26 3.39
N LEU A 344 -2.78 -22.57 3.29
CA LEU A 344 -3.70 -23.14 2.29
C LEU A 344 -5.13 -22.58 2.39
N PRO A 345 -5.83 -22.65 3.54
CA PRO A 345 -7.17 -22.07 3.64
C PRO A 345 -7.17 -20.55 3.49
N ILE A 346 -6.14 -19.86 3.96
CA ILE A 346 -6.02 -18.41 3.81
C ILE A 346 -5.93 -18.03 2.33
N THR A 347 -5.04 -18.67 1.57
CA THR A 347 -4.88 -18.41 0.14
C THR A 347 -6.10 -18.82 -0.65
N PHE A 348 -6.75 -19.94 -0.28
CA PHE A 348 -8.01 -20.37 -0.87
C PHE A 348 -9.09 -19.30 -0.73
N LEU A 349 -9.32 -18.79 0.47
CA LEU A 349 -10.34 -17.77 0.75
C LEU A 349 -10.00 -16.41 0.11
N LEU A 350 -8.71 -15.99 0.12
CA LEU A 350 -8.28 -14.78 -0.58
C LEU A 350 -8.42 -14.90 -2.10
N SER A 351 -8.37 -16.10 -2.63
CA SER A 351 -8.51 -16.42 -4.06
C SER A 351 -9.94 -16.47 -4.55
N GLN A 352 -10.93 -16.16 -3.74
CA GLN A 352 -12.34 -16.17 -4.12
C GLN A 352 -12.59 -15.27 -5.34
N PRO A 353 -13.39 -15.69 -6.35
CA PRO A 353 -13.72 -14.88 -7.53
C PRO A 353 -14.34 -13.52 -7.17
N GLU A 354 -14.15 -12.51 -8.02
CA GLU A 354 -14.69 -11.17 -7.80
C GLU A 354 -16.20 -11.17 -7.64
N THR A 355 -16.89 -11.97 -8.44
CA THR A 355 -18.35 -12.10 -8.41
C THR A 355 -18.73 -13.44 -7.80
N MET A 356 -19.37 -13.42 -6.63
CA MET A 356 -19.81 -14.63 -5.93
C MET A 356 -20.79 -15.50 -6.74
N TRP A 357 -21.57 -14.91 -7.65
CA TRP A 357 -22.52 -15.61 -8.51
C TRP A 357 -21.87 -16.29 -9.72
N LYS A 358 -20.54 -16.20 -9.86
CA LYS A 358 -19.74 -16.89 -10.88
C LYS A 358 -18.59 -17.68 -10.23
N ASN A 359 -18.90 -18.48 -9.23
CA ASN A 359 -17.90 -19.23 -8.46
C ASN A 359 -17.22 -20.35 -9.27
N GLY A 360 -17.77 -20.70 -10.45
CA GLY A 360 -17.33 -21.84 -11.24
C GLY A 360 -17.76 -23.17 -10.62
N ASP A 361 -16.99 -24.24 -10.89
CA ASP A 361 -17.29 -25.59 -10.43
C ASP A 361 -16.73 -25.89 -9.02
N VAL A 362 -16.33 -24.87 -8.27
CA VAL A 362 -15.74 -25.03 -6.94
C VAL A 362 -16.86 -25.00 -5.89
N TRP A 363 -17.41 -26.17 -5.58
CA TRP A 363 -18.54 -26.34 -4.66
C TRP A 363 -18.36 -25.62 -3.31
N LEU A 364 -17.12 -25.54 -2.80
CA LEU A 364 -16.86 -24.90 -1.51
C LEU A 364 -17.09 -23.37 -1.57
N TYR A 365 -16.84 -22.72 -2.72
CA TYR A 365 -17.20 -21.31 -2.87
C TYR A 365 -18.71 -21.09 -2.90
N ASP A 366 -19.48 -22.02 -3.49
CA ASP A 366 -20.94 -21.96 -3.47
C ASP A 366 -21.48 -22.17 -2.05
N TRP A 367 -20.88 -23.12 -1.32
CA TRP A 367 -21.22 -23.36 0.08
C TRP A 367 -20.93 -22.12 0.94
N LEU A 368 -19.76 -21.48 0.79
CA LEU A 368 -19.39 -20.25 1.47
C LEU A 368 -20.36 -19.10 1.15
N ALA A 369 -20.75 -18.97 -0.12
CA ALA A 369 -21.72 -17.96 -0.56
C ALA A 369 -23.09 -18.18 0.09
N ALA A 370 -23.57 -19.42 0.12
CA ALA A 370 -24.86 -19.81 0.74
C ALA A 370 -24.87 -19.57 2.26
N HIS A 371 -23.71 -19.68 2.92
CA HIS A 371 -23.58 -19.49 4.37
C HIS A 371 -23.07 -18.09 4.75
N THR A 372 -23.13 -17.14 3.82
CA THR A 372 -22.79 -15.74 4.11
C THR A 372 -23.99 -15.04 4.78
N PRO A 373 -23.85 -14.47 5.99
CA PRO A 373 -24.93 -13.74 6.66
C PRO A 373 -25.48 -12.61 5.79
N GLY A 374 -26.80 -12.36 5.86
CA GLY A 374 -27.48 -11.36 5.02
C GLY A 374 -26.88 -9.96 5.09
N ALA A 375 -26.39 -9.54 6.26
CA ALA A 375 -25.70 -8.26 6.42
C ALA A 375 -24.42 -8.14 5.55
N TRP A 376 -23.80 -9.26 5.20
CA TRP A 376 -22.58 -9.32 4.37
C TRP A 376 -22.87 -9.63 2.90
N ALA A 377 -24.06 -10.16 2.57
CA ALA A 377 -24.42 -10.62 1.23
C ALA A 377 -24.41 -9.50 0.18
N ASN A 378 -24.73 -8.26 0.58
CA ASN A 378 -24.78 -7.09 -0.29
C ASN A 378 -23.46 -6.30 -0.33
N ASN A 379 -22.40 -6.80 0.31
CA ASN A 379 -21.11 -6.14 0.27
C ASN A 379 -20.46 -6.30 -1.11
N MET A 380 -19.73 -5.25 -1.51
CA MET A 380 -18.96 -5.30 -2.74
C MET A 380 -17.90 -6.42 -2.69
N GLU A 381 -17.37 -6.75 -3.82
CA GLU A 381 -16.42 -7.85 -4.05
C GLU A 381 -15.29 -7.94 -3.00
N ALA A 382 -14.69 -6.80 -2.60
CA ALA A 382 -13.66 -6.76 -1.57
C ALA A 382 -14.21 -7.00 -0.16
N GLY A 383 -15.50 -6.74 0.08
CA GLY A 383 -16.16 -6.81 1.38
C GLY A 383 -16.72 -8.18 1.75
N SER A 384 -16.43 -9.23 1.00
CA SER A 384 -16.84 -10.58 1.35
C SER A 384 -16.35 -10.98 2.76
N LEU A 385 -17.24 -11.52 3.59
CA LEU A 385 -16.90 -11.98 4.94
C LEU A 385 -15.68 -12.91 4.94
N TRP A 386 -15.66 -13.84 4.00
CA TRP A 386 -14.62 -14.86 3.92
C TRP A 386 -13.25 -14.31 3.52
N ARG A 387 -13.22 -13.30 2.63
CA ARG A 387 -11.97 -12.58 2.30
C ARG A 387 -11.48 -11.75 3.48
N CYS A 388 -12.39 -11.10 4.20
CA CYS A 388 -12.05 -10.36 5.42
C CYS A 388 -11.48 -11.29 6.48
N ALA A 389 -12.11 -12.45 6.70
CA ALA A 389 -11.60 -13.47 7.63
C ALA A 389 -10.21 -13.98 7.22
N ALA A 390 -9.99 -14.20 5.93
CA ALA A 390 -8.68 -14.62 5.41
C ALA A 390 -7.62 -13.54 5.56
N ALA A 391 -7.94 -12.27 5.29
CA ALA A 391 -7.02 -11.15 5.48
C ALA A 391 -6.62 -10.99 6.95
N VAL A 392 -7.57 -11.13 7.86
CA VAL A 392 -7.33 -11.16 9.30
C VAL A 392 -6.39 -12.31 9.66
N SER A 393 -6.71 -13.54 9.22
CA SER A 393 -5.90 -14.73 9.49
C SER A 393 -4.47 -14.59 8.94
N LEU A 394 -4.30 -13.99 7.77
CA LEU A 394 -2.99 -13.71 7.17
C LEU A 394 -2.15 -12.79 8.07
N ILE A 395 -2.73 -11.66 8.51
CA ILE A 395 -1.99 -10.69 9.34
C ILE A 395 -1.60 -11.30 10.68
N PHE A 396 -2.49 -12.05 11.33
CA PHE A 396 -2.13 -12.76 12.55
C PHE A 396 -1.06 -13.83 12.29
N LEU A 397 -1.17 -14.60 11.21
CA LEU A 397 -0.16 -15.61 10.87
C LEU A 397 1.22 -14.98 10.65
N VAL A 398 1.29 -13.84 9.93
CA VAL A 398 2.56 -13.09 9.73
C VAL A 398 3.07 -12.55 11.06
N GLU A 399 2.22 -11.96 11.89
CA GLU A 399 2.58 -11.44 13.22
C GLU A 399 3.23 -12.52 14.11
N TYR A 400 2.75 -13.76 14.03
CA TYR A 400 3.26 -14.87 14.86
C TYR A 400 4.34 -15.72 14.20
N SER A 401 4.67 -15.47 12.92
CA SER A 401 5.65 -16.24 12.15
C SER A 401 6.89 -15.43 11.79
N SER A 402 7.99 -15.69 12.50
CA SER A 402 9.29 -15.08 12.16
C SER A 402 9.77 -15.42 10.72
N THR A 403 9.35 -16.55 10.18
CA THR A 403 9.66 -16.95 8.80
C THR A 403 8.96 -16.06 7.80
N LEU A 404 7.66 -15.79 7.98
CA LEU A 404 6.91 -14.88 7.12
C LEU A 404 7.38 -13.43 7.28
N GLN A 405 7.66 -12.99 8.51
CA GLN A 405 8.22 -11.65 8.73
C GLN A 405 9.54 -11.47 7.99
N LYS A 406 10.46 -12.45 8.05
CA LYS A 406 11.72 -12.41 7.29
C LYS A 406 11.49 -12.36 5.78
N PHE A 407 10.49 -13.10 5.28
CA PHE A 407 10.11 -13.05 3.87
C PHE A 407 9.63 -11.65 3.48
N PHE A 408 8.68 -11.07 4.25
CA PHE A 408 8.16 -9.73 3.98
C PHE A 408 9.17 -8.60 4.24
N MET A 409 10.20 -8.84 5.05
CA MET A 409 11.32 -7.91 5.25
C MET A 409 12.47 -8.11 4.25
N SER A 410 12.35 -9.04 3.30
CA SER A 410 13.37 -9.23 2.25
C SER A 410 13.46 -8.02 1.32
N ARG A 411 14.66 -7.74 0.79
CA ARG A 411 14.92 -6.54 -0.03
C ARG A 411 13.95 -6.35 -1.19
N PRO A 412 13.63 -7.36 -2.04
CA PRO A 412 12.73 -7.16 -3.16
C PRO A 412 11.29 -6.84 -2.70
N ILE A 413 10.84 -7.45 -1.61
CA ILE A 413 9.50 -7.21 -1.07
C ILE A 413 9.43 -5.82 -0.40
N GLN A 414 10.47 -5.39 0.30
CA GLN A 414 10.56 -4.03 0.84
C GLN A 414 10.60 -2.96 -0.26
N TYR A 415 11.29 -3.23 -1.36
CA TYR A 415 11.25 -2.36 -2.54
C TYR A 415 9.82 -2.19 -3.08
N LEU A 416 9.06 -3.28 -3.22
CA LEU A 416 7.64 -3.20 -3.57
C LEU A 416 6.84 -2.39 -2.54
N GLY A 417 7.16 -2.51 -1.26
CA GLY A 417 6.58 -1.72 -0.18
C GLY A 417 6.78 -0.21 -0.38
N ASP A 418 7.99 0.20 -0.75
CA ASP A 418 8.37 1.60 -0.94
C ASP A 418 7.61 2.26 -2.10
N ILE A 419 7.40 1.55 -3.19
CA ILE A 419 6.71 2.07 -4.37
C ILE A 419 5.21 1.74 -4.40
N SER A 420 4.70 0.99 -3.41
CA SER A 420 3.37 0.36 -3.43
C SER A 420 2.21 1.31 -3.71
N PHE A 421 2.23 2.50 -3.11
CA PHE A 421 1.15 3.47 -3.25
C PHE A 421 1.12 4.07 -4.66
N MET A 422 2.28 4.43 -5.20
CA MET A 422 2.36 4.96 -6.56
C MET A 422 2.14 3.87 -7.61
N LEU A 423 2.62 2.65 -7.38
CA LEU A 423 2.31 1.50 -8.22
C LEU A 423 0.80 1.26 -8.29
N TYR A 424 0.12 1.35 -7.13
CA TYR A 424 -1.33 1.20 -7.05
C TYR A 424 -2.10 2.29 -7.83
N LEU A 425 -1.66 3.55 -7.77
CA LEU A 425 -2.33 4.64 -8.48
C LEU A 425 -1.95 4.73 -9.97
N LEU A 426 -0.74 4.35 -10.34
CA LEU A 426 -0.20 4.52 -11.69
C LEU A 426 -0.57 3.37 -12.65
N HIS A 427 -0.71 2.12 -12.12
CA HIS A 427 -0.84 0.96 -13.01
C HIS A 427 -2.03 1.00 -13.97
N PRO A 428 -3.24 1.53 -13.62
CA PRO A 428 -4.34 1.58 -14.58
C PRO A 428 -4.01 2.46 -15.80
N TRP A 429 -3.33 3.57 -15.58
CA TRP A 429 -2.91 4.49 -16.63
C TRP A 429 -1.85 3.87 -17.54
N LEU A 430 -0.86 3.18 -16.98
CA LEU A 430 0.14 2.45 -17.77
C LEU A 430 -0.47 1.27 -18.53
N LEU A 431 -1.42 0.56 -17.92
CA LEU A 431 -2.14 -0.52 -18.60
C LEU A 431 -3.00 0.01 -19.76
N SER A 432 -3.71 1.14 -19.57
CA SER A 432 -4.56 1.72 -20.62
C SER A 432 -3.78 2.32 -21.79
N THR A 433 -2.58 2.82 -21.53
CA THR A 433 -1.72 3.45 -22.55
C THR A 433 -0.75 2.47 -23.21
N ILE A 434 0.15 1.91 -22.42
CA ILE A 434 1.26 1.06 -22.91
C ILE A 434 0.86 -0.42 -22.89
N GLY A 435 0.27 -0.90 -21.80
CA GLY A 435 -0.03 -2.33 -21.60
C GLY A 435 -0.92 -2.89 -22.69
N LYS A 436 -2.06 -2.24 -23.00
CA LYS A 436 -2.97 -2.66 -24.06
C LYS A 436 -2.30 -2.66 -25.44
N ARG A 437 -1.42 -1.68 -25.73
CA ARG A 437 -0.67 -1.64 -26.98
C ARG A 437 0.30 -2.82 -27.09
N LEU A 438 1.05 -3.11 -26.02
CA LEU A 438 1.96 -4.25 -25.98
C LEU A 438 1.22 -5.58 -26.18
N VAL A 439 0.08 -5.78 -25.49
CA VAL A 439 -0.77 -6.95 -25.69
C VAL A 439 -1.18 -7.08 -27.16
N HIS A 440 -1.62 -5.99 -27.78
CA HIS A 440 -2.07 -6.01 -29.16
C HIS A 440 -0.94 -6.24 -30.19
N ILE A 441 0.30 -5.95 -29.85
CA ILE A 441 1.48 -6.21 -30.70
C ILE A 441 2.02 -7.63 -30.46
N ILE A 442 2.19 -8.03 -29.20
CA ILE A 442 2.90 -9.26 -28.83
C ILE A 442 2.08 -10.50 -29.16
N PHE A 443 0.81 -10.55 -28.73
CA PHE A 443 0.01 -11.77 -28.87
C PHE A 443 -0.28 -12.19 -30.32
N PRO A 444 -0.60 -11.29 -31.25
CA PRO A 444 -0.73 -11.70 -32.65
C PRO A 444 0.58 -12.23 -33.28
N LEU A 445 1.74 -11.82 -32.75
CA LEU A 445 3.03 -12.36 -33.19
C LEU A 445 3.30 -13.75 -32.63
N THR A 446 3.00 -13.96 -31.33
CA THR A 446 3.20 -15.26 -30.69
C THR A 446 2.15 -16.29 -31.14
N ASP A 447 0.92 -15.88 -31.41
CA ASP A 447 -0.15 -16.76 -31.91
C ASP A 447 0.20 -17.39 -33.29
N LYS A 448 1.00 -16.68 -34.12
CA LYS A 448 1.50 -17.21 -35.39
C LYS A 448 2.41 -18.45 -35.24
N LEU A 449 2.98 -18.68 -34.05
CA LEU A 449 3.79 -19.87 -33.78
C LEU A 449 2.96 -21.16 -33.84
N GLY A 450 1.63 -21.07 -33.62
CA GLY A 450 0.72 -22.22 -33.71
C GLY A 450 0.88 -23.27 -32.59
N TRP A 451 1.64 -22.94 -31.52
CA TRP A 451 1.95 -23.88 -30.42
C TRP A 451 0.93 -23.83 -29.28
N GLY A 452 -0.25 -23.27 -29.50
CA GLY A 452 -1.33 -23.21 -28.52
C GLY A 452 -0.89 -22.50 -27.21
N MET A 453 -1.01 -23.20 -26.09
CA MET A 453 -0.68 -22.66 -24.76
C MET A 453 0.79 -22.19 -24.61
N ILE A 454 1.73 -22.82 -25.34
CA ILE A 454 3.14 -22.40 -25.33
C ILE A 454 3.27 -21.01 -25.96
N SER A 455 2.60 -20.76 -27.08
CA SER A 455 2.58 -19.44 -27.74
C SER A 455 2.06 -18.35 -26.78
N GLU A 456 0.97 -18.62 -26.08
CA GLU A 456 0.44 -17.70 -25.07
C GLU A 456 1.42 -17.47 -23.91
N THR A 457 2.05 -18.52 -23.41
CA THR A 457 3.06 -18.40 -22.34
C THR A 457 4.24 -17.54 -22.78
N ILE A 458 4.74 -17.72 -24.00
CA ILE A 458 5.79 -16.88 -24.59
C ILE A 458 5.33 -15.43 -24.65
N GLY A 459 4.10 -15.17 -25.10
CA GLY A 459 3.51 -13.84 -25.16
C GLY A 459 3.47 -13.16 -23.78
N VAL A 460 3.06 -13.89 -22.74
CA VAL A 460 3.06 -13.39 -21.35
C VAL A 460 4.48 -13.04 -20.88
N VAL A 461 5.44 -13.93 -21.11
CA VAL A 461 6.83 -13.71 -20.69
C VAL A 461 7.39 -12.45 -21.37
N ILE A 462 7.20 -12.30 -22.68
CA ILE A 462 7.64 -11.11 -23.41
C ILE A 462 6.93 -9.86 -22.87
N LEU A 463 5.61 -9.93 -22.66
CA LEU A 463 4.85 -8.80 -22.09
C LEU A 463 5.41 -8.38 -20.72
N LEU A 464 5.68 -9.33 -19.83
CA LEU A 464 6.25 -9.05 -18.52
C LEU A 464 7.65 -8.43 -18.63
N ILE A 465 8.52 -8.96 -19.47
CA ILE A 465 9.87 -8.43 -19.69
C ILE A 465 9.81 -6.97 -20.19
N CYS A 466 8.86 -6.66 -21.09
CA CYS A 466 8.73 -5.30 -21.63
C CYS A 466 8.02 -4.33 -20.68
N PHE A 467 6.97 -4.78 -19.99
CA PHE A 467 6.10 -3.90 -19.22
C PHE A 467 6.58 -3.67 -17.77
N MET A 468 7.14 -4.71 -17.10
CA MET A 468 7.55 -4.60 -15.70
C MET A 468 8.61 -3.51 -15.43
N PRO A 469 9.67 -3.36 -16.24
CA PRO A 469 10.63 -2.28 -16.05
C PRO A 469 9.98 -0.89 -16.13
N ILE A 470 9.03 -0.71 -17.06
CA ILE A 470 8.30 0.55 -17.23
C ILE A 470 7.42 0.83 -16.01
N LEU A 471 6.69 -0.18 -15.52
CA LEU A 471 5.84 -0.08 -14.34
C LEU A 471 6.65 0.30 -13.09
N PHE A 472 7.75 -0.40 -12.84
CA PHE A 472 8.58 -0.16 -11.66
C PHE A 472 9.27 1.19 -11.72
N TRP A 473 9.87 1.52 -12.84
CA TRP A 473 10.53 2.81 -13.03
C TRP A 473 9.54 3.98 -12.95
N GLY A 474 8.39 3.87 -13.59
CA GLY A 474 7.33 4.87 -13.50
C GLY A 474 6.82 5.05 -12.06
N SER A 475 6.66 3.94 -11.32
CA SER A 475 6.26 3.98 -9.91
C SER A 475 7.32 4.60 -9.01
N GLU A 476 8.60 4.36 -9.25
CA GLU A 476 9.71 5.02 -8.53
C GLU A 476 9.72 6.53 -8.78
N ILE A 477 9.59 6.95 -10.04
CA ILE A 477 9.50 8.38 -10.40
C ILE A 477 8.31 9.02 -9.69
N ALA A 478 7.13 8.40 -9.77
CA ALA A 478 5.93 8.90 -9.09
C ALA A 478 6.13 8.95 -7.57
N THR A 479 6.77 7.96 -6.96
CA THR A 479 7.10 7.96 -5.53
C THR A 479 8.01 9.15 -5.17
N LYS A 480 9.04 9.40 -5.97
CA LYS A 480 10.01 10.47 -5.72
C LYS A 480 9.39 11.87 -5.89
N PHE A 481 8.61 12.07 -6.96
CA PHE A 481 8.13 13.40 -7.36
C PHE A 481 6.69 13.72 -6.90
N ILE A 482 5.89 12.70 -6.55
CA ILE A 482 4.51 12.89 -6.10
C ILE A 482 4.36 12.50 -4.63
N ASP A 483 4.64 11.25 -4.24
CA ASP A 483 4.37 10.78 -2.87
C ASP A 483 5.25 11.49 -1.85
N ARG A 484 6.58 11.51 -2.05
CA ARG A 484 7.51 12.20 -1.13
C ARG A 484 7.20 13.70 -1.05
N LYS A 485 6.92 14.35 -2.18
CA LYS A 485 6.54 15.78 -2.19
C LYS A 485 5.20 16.03 -1.50
N GLY A 486 4.26 15.09 -1.62
CA GLY A 486 3.00 15.12 -0.87
C GLY A 486 3.21 15.01 0.63
N VAL A 487 4.15 14.18 1.08
CA VAL A 487 4.54 14.08 2.50
C VAL A 487 5.17 15.39 2.99
N ASP A 488 6.09 15.98 2.22
CA ASP A 488 6.73 17.26 2.56
C ASP A 488 5.69 18.38 2.61
N PHE A 489 4.79 18.42 1.64
CA PHE A 489 3.69 19.38 1.60
C PHE A 489 2.75 19.21 2.81
N ALA A 490 2.43 17.96 3.20
CA ALA A 490 1.59 17.70 4.36
C ALA A 490 2.24 18.23 5.66
N ARG A 491 3.56 18.05 5.81
CA ARG A 491 4.31 18.59 6.96
C ARG A 491 4.32 20.11 6.95
N TRP A 492 4.64 20.72 5.83
CA TRP A 492 4.64 22.18 5.68
C TRP A 492 3.26 22.78 5.98
N ALA A 493 2.20 22.19 5.41
CA ALA A 493 0.84 22.65 5.63
C ALA A 493 0.40 22.50 7.09
N GLU A 494 0.78 21.40 7.76
CA GLU A 494 0.54 21.18 9.19
C GLU A 494 1.24 22.26 10.03
N ASP A 495 2.53 22.52 9.79
CA ASP A 495 3.30 23.51 10.54
C ASP A 495 2.70 24.91 10.36
N ARG A 496 2.25 25.23 9.14
CA ARG A 496 1.61 26.51 8.84
C ARG A 496 0.23 26.67 9.49
N PHE A 497 -0.55 25.58 9.47
CA PHE A 497 -1.94 25.59 9.98
C PHE A 497 -1.98 25.65 11.52
N TYR A 498 -1.10 24.92 12.19
CA TYR A 498 -1.06 24.90 13.67
C TYR A 498 -0.08 25.89 14.29
N GLY A 499 0.65 26.68 13.50
CA GLY A 499 1.62 27.64 13.98
C GLY A 499 2.83 27.00 14.71
N VAL A 500 3.12 25.73 14.42
CA VAL A 500 4.23 25.01 15.06
C VAL A 500 5.55 25.51 14.49
N GLN A 501 6.29 26.26 15.28
CA GLN A 501 7.71 26.56 14.98
C GLN A 501 8.53 25.33 15.35
N ARG A 502 8.76 24.43 14.41
CA ARG A 502 9.80 23.39 14.60
C ARG A 502 11.15 24.08 14.64
N PRO A 503 12.04 23.74 15.59
CA PRO A 503 13.41 24.24 15.55
C PRO A 503 13.97 23.94 14.14
N ILE A 504 14.42 24.98 13.47
CA ILE A 504 15.18 24.83 12.23
C ILE A 504 16.36 23.96 12.60
N GLY A 505 16.40 22.74 12.07
CA GLY A 505 17.53 21.84 12.29
C GLY A 505 18.83 22.60 11.96
N PRO A 506 19.96 22.25 12.56
CA PRO A 506 21.21 22.96 12.33
C PRO A 506 21.42 23.09 10.81
N PRO A 507 21.89 24.27 10.33
CA PRO A 507 22.11 24.48 8.91
C PRO A 507 22.99 23.35 8.41
N LYS A 508 22.56 22.68 7.34
CA LYS A 508 23.37 21.66 6.68
C LYS A 508 24.73 22.30 6.42
N ALA A 509 25.76 21.78 7.05
CA ALA A 509 27.13 22.24 6.83
C ALA A 509 27.39 22.20 5.31
N SER A 510 27.65 23.37 4.76
CA SER A 510 27.93 23.66 3.35
C SER A 510 29.19 22.95 2.86
#